data_203b59b82ffc69ff57be97721afea827
#
_entry.id   203b59b82ffc69ff57be97721afea827
#
_cell.length_a   1.000
_cell.length_b   1.000
_cell.length_c   1.000
_cell.angle_alpha   90.00
_cell.angle_beta   90.00
_cell.angle_gamma   90.00
#
_symmetry.space_group_name_H-M   'P 1'
#
loop_
_entity.id
_entity.type
_entity.pdbx_description
1 polymer ?
#
loop_
_entity_poly.entity_id
_entity_poly.type
_entity_poly.pdbx_seq_one_letter_code
_entity_poly.pdbx_strand_id
1 'polypeptide(L)'
;MKSNRISGFQWALTIFVFFVVTMALSLILRDFQASVGIKRFVFDITDLAPFIAAIVCIIAFKDKRTQLAGLKFSVDIRVIERILLALILPLVIFMIGMFSFNTFADSFILLQATDLSISVPTIIIGHILMAFFAEFGFRSYLQNIVENKVNTFFTSIIVGLIYSIWAANTTYGMEYAGYHFLYTFMFSIIIGELIRATKGRTIYIALVFHASMSFAQVFLFSEETGDLFSMKVIALSTTLVGIVFIILSLIIRFIVYKTTNRSLDEVEPVSYTHLTLPTNR
;
A
#
# COMPACT_ATOMS: atom_id res chain seq x y z
N MET A 1 17.69 -12.85 -28.13
CA MET A 1 17.36 -11.64 -27.39
C MET A 1 18.15 -11.63 -26.08
N LYS A 2 19.11 -10.70 -25.92
CA LYS A 2 19.82 -10.53 -24.65
C LYS A 2 18.79 -10.06 -23.60
N SER A 3 18.50 -10.88 -22.60
CA SER A 3 17.72 -10.50 -21.44
C SER A 3 18.41 -9.30 -20.78
N ASN A 4 17.80 -8.12 -20.84
CA ASN A 4 18.25 -6.92 -20.10
C ASN A 4 17.97 -7.12 -18.60
N ARG A 5 18.60 -8.14 -18.00
CA ARG A 5 18.54 -8.35 -16.54
C ARG A 5 19.33 -7.23 -15.87
N ILE A 6 18.66 -6.46 -15.04
CA ILE A 6 19.28 -5.47 -14.16
C ILE A 6 20.43 -6.16 -13.39
N SER A 7 21.64 -5.60 -13.39
CA SER A 7 22.73 -6.12 -12.55
C SER A 7 22.33 -6.07 -11.06
N GLY A 8 22.91 -6.98 -10.23
CA GLY A 8 22.62 -6.97 -8.79
C GLY A 8 22.94 -5.64 -8.12
N PHE A 9 24.06 -5.04 -8.53
CA PHE A 9 24.49 -3.74 -8.04
C PHE A 9 23.50 -2.62 -8.41
N GLN A 10 23.10 -2.52 -9.66
CA GLN A 10 22.13 -1.49 -10.10
C GLN A 10 20.76 -1.66 -9.42
N TRP A 11 20.32 -2.91 -9.21
CA TRP A 11 19.09 -3.21 -8.50
C TRP A 11 19.14 -2.71 -7.06
N ALA A 12 20.20 -3.06 -6.33
CA ALA A 12 20.39 -2.61 -4.95
C ALA A 12 20.55 -1.08 -4.87
N LEU A 13 21.32 -0.49 -5.79
CA LEU A 13 21.49 0.96 -5.86
C LEU A 13 20.17 1.69 -6.11
N THR A 14 19.32 1.17 -6.99
CA THR A 14 18.01 1.79 -7.27
C THR A 14 17.11 1.79 -6.02
N ILE A 15 17.06 0.66 -5.29
CA ILE A 15 16.30 0.57 -4.04
C ILE A 15 16.86 1.55 -2.99
N PHE A 16 18.17 1.58 -2.84
CA PHE A 16 18.85 2.47 -1.90
C PHE A 16 18.58 3.94 -2.22
N VAL A 17 18.72 4.36 -3.48
CA VAL A 17 18.45 5.75 -3.91
C VAL A 17 16.99 6.10 -3.69
N PHE A 18 16.05 5.22 -4.05
CA PHE A 18 14.63 5.44 -3.78
C PHE A 18 14.38 5.67 -2.28
N PHE A 19 14.92 4.80 -1.43
CA PHE A 19 14.76 4.91 0.03
C PHE A 19 15.34 6.22 0.58
N VAL A 20 16.59 6.54 0.23
CA VAL A 20 17.27 7.76 0.72
C VAL A 20 16.54 9.02 0.26
N VAL A 21 16.13 9.07 -1.02
CA VAL A 21 15.39 10.24 -1.56
C VAL A 21 14.02 10.35 -0.89
N THR A 22 13.32 9.24 -0.68
CA THR A 22 12.02 9.25 0.03
C THR A 22 12.18 9.78 1.45
N MET A 23 13.16 9.30 2.20
CA MET A 23 13.43 9.75 3.57
C MET A 23 13.80 11.24 3.63
N ALA A 24 14.72 11.68 2.78
CA ALA A 24 15.17 13.08 2.74
C ALA A 24 14.02 14.03 2.36
N LEU A 25 13.23 13.67 1.35
CA LEU A 25 12.08 14.48 0.95
C LEU A 25 11.01 14.53 2.04
N SER A 26 10.74 13.43 2.75
CA SER A 26 9.77 13.44 3.85
C SER A 26 10.17 14.38 4.97
N LEU A 27 11.47 14.45 5.31
CA LEU A 27 11.98 15.39 6.31
C LEU A 27 11.78 16.85 5.84
N ILE A 28 12.12 17.14 4.58
CA ILE A 28 11.95 18.47 4.00
C ILE A 28 10.46 18.85 3.92
N LEU A 29 9.63 17.99 3.37
CA LEU A 29 8.20 18.26 3.18
C LEU A 29 7.46 18.45 4.50
N ARG A 30 7.85 17.75 5.56
CA ARG A 30 7.25 17.90 6.88
C ARG A 30 7.33 19.35 7.40
N ASP A 31 8.42 20.03 7.14
CA ASP A 31 8.62 21.41 7.57
C ASP A 31 7.72 22.40 6.80
N PHE A 32 7.29 22.02 5.59
CA PHE A 32 6.38 22.81 4.75
C PHE A 32 4.89 22.54 5.02
N GLN A 33 4.52 21.55 5.82
CA GLN A 33 3.12 21.20 6.10
C GLN A 33 2.30 22.40 6.58
N ALA A 34 2.85 23.20 7.51
CA ALA A 34 2.18 24.38 8.05
C ALA A 34 1.94 25.46 6.97
N SER A 35 2.85 25.58 6.00
CA SER A 35 2.79 26.58 4.93
C SER A 35 1.71 26.27 3.88
N VAL A 36 1.31 25.01 3.76
CA VAL A 36 0.26 24.58 2.81
C VAL A 36 -1.14 24.95 3.31
N GLY A 37 -1.32 25.17 4.63
CA GLY A 37 -2.61 25.53 5.23
C GLY A 37 -3.64 24.38 5.26
N ILE A 38 -3.26 23.17 4.90
CA ILE A 38 -4.11 21.97 4.96
C ILE A 38 -3.75 21.18 6.22
N LYS A 39 -4.76 20.77 6.98
CA LYS A 39 -4.56 19.95 8.18
C LYS A 39 -3.95 18.60 7.79
N ARG A 40 -2.98 18.15 8.58
CA ARG A 40 -2.20 16.94 8.31
C ARG A 40 -3.08 15.69 8.19
N PHE A 41 -4.11 15.56 9.02
CA PHE A 41 -5.02 14.42 8.96
C PHE A 41 -5.89 14.40 7.68
N VAL A 42 -6.01 15.53 6.95
CA VAL A 42 -6.69 15.60 5.66
C VAL A 42 -5.74 15.25 4.52
N PHE A 43 -4.53 15.84 4.55
CA PHE A 43 -3.50 15.60 3.55
C PHE A 43 -2.11 15.84 4.15
N ASP A 44 -1.38 14.76 4.39
CA ASP A 44 0.03 14.84 4.79
C ASP A 44 0.90 14.98 3.54
N ILE A 45 1.54 16.14 3.37
CA ILE A 45 2.38 16.39 2.19
C ILE A 45 3.62 15.49 2.14
N THR A 46 3.98 14.82 3.24
CA THR A 46 5.07 13.84 3.25
C THR A 46 4.78 12.63 2.38
N ASP A 47 3.50 12.32 2.10
CA ASP A 47 3.09 11.26 1.19
C ASP A 47 3.44 11.53 -0.29
N LEU A 48 3.79 12.76 -0.64
CA LEU A 48 4.39 13.10 -1.94
C LEU A 48 5.81 12.55 -2.09
N ALA A 49 6.52 12.30 -0.98
CA ALA A 49 7.93 11.93 -1.03
C ALA A 49 8.19 10.63 -1.82
N PRO A 50 7.47 9.50 -1.61
CA PRO A 50 7.67 8.29 -2.40
C PRO A 50 7.32 8.48 -3.88
N PHE A 51 6.33 9.31 -4.20
CA PHE A 51 5.99 9.65 -5.59
C PHE A 51 7.13 10.40 -6.27
N ILE A 52 7.64 11.46 -5.64
CA ILE A 52 8.74 12.24 -6.18
C ILE A 52 10.02 11.39 -6.28
N ALA A 53 10.31 10.56 -5.28
CA ALA A 53 11.45 9.64 -5.30
C ALA A 53 11.36 8.65 -6.47
N ALA A 54 10.18 8.12 -6.77
CA ALA A 54 9.97 7.26 -7.93
C ALA A 54 10.29 8.00 -9.24
N ILE A 55 9.80 9.24 -9.40
CA ILE A 55 10.08 10.07 -10.59
C ILE A 55 11.59 10.34 -10.71
N VAL A 56 12.25 10.74 -9.62
CA VAL A 56 13.70 10.96 -9.58
C VAL A 56 14.45 9.71 -10.03
N CYS A 57 14.10 8.54 -9.51
CA CYS A 57 14.71 7.28 -9.89
C CYS A 57 14.45 6.91 -11.35
N ILE A 58 13.23 7.13 -11.87
CA ILE A 58 12.88 6.89 -13.27
C ILE A 58 13.75 7.74 -14.20
N ILE A 59 13.97 9.00 -13.84
CA ILE A 59 14.80 9.94 -14.62
C ILE A 59 16.28 9.54 -14.50
N ALA A 60 16.77 9.22 -13.30
CA ALA A 60 18.17 8.89 -13.07
C ALA A 60 18.60 7.55 -13.73
N PHE A 61 17.70 6.58 -13.75
CA PHE A 61 17.96 5.24 -14.28
C PHE A 61 17.23 4.97 -15.61
N LYS A 62 17.37 5.87 -16.57
CA LYS A 62 16.62 5.94 -17.84
C LYS A 62 16.57 4.67 -18.69
N ASP A 63 17.54 3.77 -18.55
CA ASP A 63 17.70 2.61 -19.46
C ASP A 63 16.66 1.51 -19.29
N LYS A 64 15.59 1.73 -18.50
CA LYS A 64 14.65 0.68 -18.12
C LYS A 64 13.20 1.07 -18.37
N ARG A 65 12.73 0.67 -19.55
CA ARG A 65 11.36 0.91 -20.04
C ARG A 65 10.23 0.27 -19.19
N THR A 66 10.54 -0.57 -18.19
CA THR A 66 9.55 -1.28 -17.37
C THR A 66 9.71 -0.97 -15.87
N GLN A 67 9.96 0.30 -15.53
CA GLN A 67 10.15 0.68 -14.13
C GLN A 67 8.84 0.79 -13.36
N LEU A 68 7.74 1.05 -14.03
CA LEU A 68 6.43 1.17 -13.44
C LEU A 68 5.53 0.00 -13.82
N ALA A 69 4.74 -0.47 -12.87
CA ALA A 69 3.71 -1.48 -13.09
C ALA A 69 2.37 -1.07 -12.45
N GLY A 70 1.31 -1.73 -12.84
CA GLY A 70 0.00 -1.57 -12.20
C GLY A 70 -0.78 -0.31 -12.54
N LEU A 71 -0.34 0.48 -13.51
CA LEU A 71 -1.01 1.73 -13.91
C LEU A 71 -2.10 1.55 -14.98
N LYS A 72 -2.17 0.37 -15.59
CA LYS A 72 -3.20 0.09 -16.60
C LYS A 72 -4.54 -0.19 -15.91
N PHE A 73 -5.56 0.55 -16.31
CA PHE A 73 -6.91 0.27 -15.87
C PHE A 73 -7.42 -1.01 -16.55
N SER A 74 -7.67 -2.04 -15.77
CA SER A 74 -8.31 -3.27 -16.22
C SER A 74 -9.36 -3.68 -15.21
N VAL A 75 -10.53 -4.08 -15.67
CA VAL A 75 -11.61 -4.58 -14.81
C VAL A 75 -11.91 -5.99 -15.25
N ASP A 76 -11.59 -6.95 -14.40
CA ASP A 76 -12.00 -8.34 -14.51
C ASP A 76 -12.59 -8.82 -13.17
N ILE A 77 -13.12 -10.01 -13.14
CA ILE A 77 -13.77 -10.56 -11.93
C ILE A 77 -12.81 -10.62 -10.74
N ARG A 78 -11.52 -10.91 -10.96
CA ARG A 78 -10.51 -10.95 -9.91
C ARG A 78 -10.23 -9.56 -9.35
N VAL A 79 -10.22 -8.55 -10.21
CA VAL A 79 -10.04 -7.16 -9.79
C VAL A 79 -11.23 -6.71 -8.94
N ILE A 80 -12.46 -7.05 -9.34
CA ILE A 80 -13.66 -6.74 -8.55
C ILE A 80 -13.60 -7.43 -7.17
N GLU A 81 -13.25 -8.71 -7.13
CA GLU A 81 -13.04 -9.47 -5.89
C GLU A 81 -12.02 -8.77 -4.97
N ARG A 82 -10.88 -8.34 -5.53
CA ARG A 82 -9.83 -7.67 -4.76
C ARG A 82 -10.22 -6.27 -4.28
N ILE A 83 -11.01 -5.53 -5.06
CA ILE A 83 -11.58 -4.24 -4.61
C ILE A 83 -12.56 -4.47 -3.45
N LEU A 84 -13.43 -5.49 -3.53
CA LEU A 84 -14.33 -5.82 -2.44
C LEU A 84 -13.55 -6.21 -1.17
N LEU A 85 -12.50 -7.02 -1.30
CA LEU A 85 -11.63 -7.34 -0.16
C LEU A 85 -10.92 -6.10 0.38
N ALA A 86 -10.48 -5.18 -0.49
CA ALA A 86 -9.87 -3.91 -0.09
C ALA A 86 -10.80 -2.98 0.69
N LEU A 87 -12.13 -3.16 0.57
CA LEU A 87 -13.15 -2.47 1.38
C LEU A 87 -13.51 -3.25 2.63
N ILE A 88 -13.64 -4.57 2.52
CA ILE A 88 -14.08 -5.42 3.63
C ILE A 88 -13.01 -5.55 4.71
N LEU A 89 -11.73 -5.70 4.33
CA LEU A 89 -10.65 -5.85 5.31
C LEU A 89 -10.53 -4.67 6.29
N PRO A 90 -10.52 -3.38 5.83
CA PRO A 90 -10.60 -2.24 6.74
C PRO A 90 -11.81 -2.33 7.67
N LEU A 91 -12.99 -2.63 7.14
CA LEU A 91 -14.21 -2.75 7.93
C LEU A 91 -14.06 -3.78 9.06
N VAL A 92 -13.52 -4.98 8.76
CA VAL A 92 -13.28 -6.02 9.76
C VAL A 92 -12.24 -5.58 10.79
N ILE A 93 -11.14 -4.94 10.35
CA ILE A 93 -10.11 -4.39 11.26
C ILE A 93 -10.74 -3.42 12.25
N PHE A 94 -11.58 -2.50 11.76
CA PHE A 94 -12.23 -1.50 12.60
C PHE A 94 -13.30 -2.09 13.50
N MET A 95 -14.05 -3.09 13.06
CA MET A 95 -15.01 -3.80 13.94
C MET A 95 -14.29 -4.45 15.12
N ILE A 96 -13.12 -5.08 14.89
CA ILE A 96 -12.31 -5.66 15.98
C ILE A 96 -11.75 -4.55 16.86
N GLY A 97 -11.29 -3.43 16.27
CA GLY A 97 -10.84 -2.26 17.01
C GLY A 97 -11.94 -1.70 17.92
N MET A 98 -13.13 -1.47 17.39
CA MET A 98 -14.29 -0.99 18.15
C MET A 98 -14.66 -1.93 19.31
N PHE A 99 -14.67 -3.24 19.05
CA PHE A 99 -14.89 -4.24 20.10
C PHE A 99 -13.82 -4.14 21.20
N SER A 100 -12.55 -3.97 20.81
CA SER A 100 -11.44 -3.84 21.75
C SER A 100 -11.55 -2.56 22.59
N PHE A 101 -11.93 -1.44 22.00
CA PHE A 101 -12.18 -0.19 22.74
C PHE A 101 -13.30 -0.35 23.76
N ASN A 102 -14.42 -0.91 23.35
CA ASN A 102 -15.56 -1.12 24.25
C ASN A 102 -15.21 -2.08 25.41
N THR A 103 -14.39 -3.09 25.15
CA THR A 103 -14.06 -4.13 26.16
C THR A 103 -12.98 -3.67 27.13
N PHE A 104 -11.97 -2.93 26.68
CA PHE A 104 -10.76 -2.66 27.45
C PHE A 104 -10.58 -1.20 27.87
N ALA A 105 -11.28 -0.25 27.23
CA ALA A 105 -11.14 1.16 27.56
C ALA A 105 -12.43 1.77 28.15
N ASP A 106 -13.52 1.00 28.20
CA ASP A 106 -14.85 1.45 28.62
C ASP A 106 -15.28 2.78 27.94
N SER A 107 -14.76 2.98 26.72
CA SER A 107 -14.97 4.17 25.92
C SER A 107 -15.24 3.79 24.48
N PHE A 108 -16.31 4.33 23.94
CA PHE A 108 -16.67 4.18 22.55
C PHE A 108 -16.68 5.57 21.93
N ILE A 109 -15.61 5.92 21.23
CA ILE A 109 -15.53 7.20 20.55
C ILE A 109 -15.73 6.94 19.05
N LEU A 110 -16.96 7.11 18.58
CA LEU A 110 -17.24 7.27 17.16
C LEU A 110 -17.43 8.76 16.91
N LEU A 111 -16.45 9.40 16.26
CA LEU A 111 -16.61 10.78 15.84
C LEU A 111 -17.79 10.89 14.87
N GLN A 112 -18.72 11.77 15.15
CA GLN A 112 -19.77 12.09 14.21
C GLN A 112 -19.20 13.05 13.13
N ALA A 113 -19.81 13.04 11.94
CA ALA A 113 -19.38 13.93 10.86
C ALA A 113 -19.47 15.42 11.25
N THR A 114 -20.35 15.76 12.21
CA THR A 114 -20.51 17.10 12.78
C THR A 114 -19.37 17.51 13.71
N ASP A 115 -18.62 16.54 14.25
CA ASP A 115 -17.53 16.79 15.20
C ASP A 115 -16.19 17.01 14.47
N LEU A 116 -16.17 16.74 13.16
CA LEU A 116 -15.00 16.94 12.35
C LEU A 116 -14.78 18.42 12.03
N SER A 117 -13.54 18.86 12.16
CA SER A 117 -13.16 20.26 11.86
C SER A 117 -13.14 20.59 10.35
N ILE A 118 -13.20 19.56 9.49
CA ILE A 118 -13.16 19.66 8.03
C ILE A 118 -14.30 18.80 7.45
N SER A 119 -14.84 19.20 6.31
CA SER A 119 -15.94 18.48 5.66
C SER A 119 -15.49 17.06 5.21
N VAL A 120 -16.38 16.09 5.38
CA VAL A 120 -16.14 14.67 4.98
C VAL A 120 -15.67 14.52 3.52
N PRO A 121 -16.28 15.19 2.52
CA PRO A 121 -15.79 15.09 1.14
C PRO A 121 -14.35 15.56 0.98
N THR A 122 -13.95 16.62 1.68
CA THR A 122 -12.57 17.13 1.64
C THR A 122 -11.59 16.11 2.22
N ILE A 123 -11.95 15.45 3.32
CA ILE A 123 -11.15 14.39 3.94
C ILE A 123 -11.01 13.21 2.97
N ILE A 124 -12.10 12.76 2.36
CA ILE A 124 -12.08 11.65 1.38
C ILE A 124 -11.13 11.96 0.23
N ILE A 125 -11.22 13.16 -0.37
CA ILE A 125 -10.37 13.57 -1.48
C ILE A 125 -8.90 13.59 -1.03
N GLY A 126 -8.62 14.14 0.15
CA GLY A 126 -7.27 14.16 0.72
C GLY A 126 -6.69 12.77 0.88
N HIS A 127 -7.45 11.84 1.48
CA HIS A 127 -7.01 10.46 1.67
C HIS A 127 -6.80 9.68 0.35
N ILE A 128 -7.64 9.93 -0.67
CA ILE A 128 -7.43 9.35 -2.00
C ILE A 128 -6.12 9.86 -2.61
N LEU A 129 -5.83 11.14 -2.48
CA LEU A 129 -4.58 11.73 -2.99
C LEU A 129 -3.35 11.19 -2.24
N MET A 130 -3.38 11.16 -0.91
CA MET A 130 -2.31 10.57 -0.08
C MET A 130 -2.04 9.13 -0.49
N ALA A 131 -3.09 8.31 -0.55
CA ALA A 131 -3.00 6.92 -0.96
C ALA A 131 -2.40 6.79 -2.38
N PHE A 132 -2.82 7.63 -3.32
CA PHE A 132 -2.28 7.60 -4.67
C PHE A 132 -0.77 7.88 -4.70
N PHE A 133 -0.30 8.92 -4.05
CA PHE A 133 1.10 9.29 -4.06
C PHE A 133 1.98 8.25 -3.36
N ALA A 134 1.56 7.77 -2.18
CA ALA A 134 2.28 6.74 -1.47
C ALA A 134 2.34 5.42 -2.27
N GLU A 135 1.19 4.94 -2.76
CA GLU A 135 1.13 3.65 -3.44
C GLU A 135 1.76 3.70 -4.85
N PHE A 136 1.77 4.84 -5.53
CA PHE A 136 2.54 5.03 -6.76
C PHE A 136 4.03 4.75 -6.51
N GLY A 137 4.61 5.36 -5.46
CA GLY A 137 6.02 5.15 -5.13
C GLY A 137 6.31 3.72 -4.69
N PHE A 138 5.53 3.22 -3.73
CA PHE A 138 5.82 1.91 -3.14
C PHE A 138 5.35 0.73 -3.99
N ARG A 139 4.15 0.79 -4.60
CA ARG A 139 3.59 -0.36 -5.33
C ARG A 139 3.91 -0.33 -6.81
N SER A 140 3.71 0.82 -7.48
CA SER A 140 3.97 0.89 -8.91
C SER A 140 5.45 0.94 -9.23
N TYR A 141 6.29 1.53 -8.37
CA TYR A 141 7.72 1.65 -8.62
C TYR A 141 8.54 0.66 -7.80
N LEU A 142 8.67 0.85 -6.47
CA LEU A 142 9.59 0.07 -5.64
C LEU A 142 9.30 -1.43 -5.70
N GLN A 143 8.04 -1.83 -5.51
CA GLN A 143 7.65 -3.24 -5.56
C GLN A 143 8.02 -3.87 -6.90
N ASN A 144 7.75 -3.18 -8.00
CA ASN A 144 8.12 -3.67 -9.34
C ASN A 144 9.64 -3.82 -9.51
N ILE A 145 10.44 -2.89 -8.95
CA ILE A 145 11.90 -3.01 -8.97
C ILE A 145 12.38 -4.23 -8.15
N VAL A 146 11.84 -4.42 -6.93
CA VAL A 146 12.24 -5.54 -6.06
C VAL A 146 11.88 -6.88 -6.70
N GLU A 147 10.71 -6.99 -7.31
CA GLU A 147 10.22 -8.21 -7.97
C GLU A 147 11.02 -8.64 -9.20
N ASN A 148 11.88 -7.78 -9.74
CA ASN A 148 12.82 -8.20 -10.79
C ASN A 148 13.80 -9.31 -10.33
N LYS A 149 14.00 -9.46 -9.00
CA LYS A 149 14.94 -10.44 -8.46
C LYS A 149 14.39 -11.30 -7.32
N VAL A 150 13.30 -10.87 -6.71
CA VAL A 150 12.69 -11.50 -5.54
C VAL A 150 11.27 -11.91 -5.90
N ASN A 151 10.80 -13.03 -5.38
CA ASN A 151 9.41 -13.44 -5.61
C ASN A 151 8.44 -12.49 -4.91
N THR A 152 7.19 -12.45 -5.37
CA THR A 152 6.17 -11.49 -4.94
C THR A 152 5.93 -11.49 -3.42
N PHE A 153 5.97 -12.66 -2.77
CA PHE A 153 5.75 -12.74 -1.32
C PHE A 153 6.88 -12.06 -0.53
N PHE A 154 8.14 -12.42 -0.80
CA PHE A 154 9.28 -11.79 -0.15
C PHE A 154 9.44 -10.32 -0.55
N THR A 155 9.02 -9.95 -1.77
CA THR A 155 8.95 -8.55 -2.18
C THR A 155 8.01 -7.76 -1.28
N SER A 156 6.83 -8.28 -0.95
CA SER A 156 5.89 -7.62 -0.05
C SER A 156 6.48 -7.41 1.35
N ILE A 157 7.29 -8.36 1.84
CA ILE A 157 8.02 -8.21 3.11
C ILE A 157 9.07 -7.09 3.02
N ILE A 158 9.91 -7.09 1.98
CA ILE A 158 10.96 -6.07 1.79
C ILE A 158 10.34 -4.67 1.65
N VAL A 159 9.34 -4.54 0.80
CA VAL A 159 8.63 -3.26 0.60
C VAL A 159 7.92 -2.85 1.88
N GLY A 160 7.33 -3.79 2.62
CA GLY A 160 6.70 -3.56 3.91
C GLY A 160 7.68 -3.01 4.94
N LEU A 161 8.88 -3.57 5.04
CA LEU A 161 9.93 -3.08 5.93
C LEU A 161 10.36 -1.65 5.55
N ILE A 162 10.61 -1.39 4.27
CA ILE A 162 11.01 -0.06 3.78
C ILE A 162 9.89 0.96 4.04
N TYR A 163 8.63 0.58 3.77
CA TYR A 163 7.47 1.42 4.05
C TYR A 163 7.36 1.76 5.54
N SER A 164 7.50 0.76 6.43
CA SER A 164 7.35 0.96 7.87
C SER A 164 8.47 1.78 8.48
N ILE A 165 9.70 1.65 7.96
CA ILE A 165 10.81 2.51 8.37
C ILE A 165 10.56 3.95 7.93
N TRP A 166 10.08 4.16 6.70
CA TRP A 166 9.73 5.48 6.19
C TRP A 166 8.59 6.12 6.99
N ALA A 167 7.53 5.37 7.27
CA ALA A 167 6.36 5.84 7.99
C ALA A 167 6.59 5.96 9.51
N ALA A 168 7.72 5.48 10.06
CA ALA A 168 7.96 5.39 11.49
C ALA A 168 7.75 6.75 12.20
N ASN A 169 6.90 6.75 13.22
CA ASN A 169 6.59 7.93 14.01
C ASN A 169 7.11 7.75 15.44
N THR A 170 8.18 8.46 15.77
CA THR A 170 8.83 8.44 17.09
C THR A 170 8.40 9.61 17.99
N THR A 171 7.54 10.50 17.52
CA THR A 171 7.13 11.73 18.24
C THR A 171 6.45 11.42 19.58
N TYR A 172 5.72 10.30 19.64
CA TYR A 172 4.93 9.90 20.82
C TYR A 172 5.62 8.83 21.67
N GLY A 173 6.93 8.66 21.50
CA GLY A 173 7.75 7.69 22.25
C GLY A 173 7.97 6.36 21.53
N MET A 174 8.91 5.57 22.06
CA MET A 174 9.37 4.34 21.41
C MET A 174 8.32 3.22 21.41
N GLU A 175 7.49 3.13 22.43
CA GLU A 175 6.43 2.14 22.49
C GLU A 175 5.37 2.40 21.40
N TYR A 176 4.94 3.66 21.28
CA TYR A 176 4.06 4.08 20.17
C TYR A 176 4.70 3.77 18.81
N ALA A 177 5.96 4.11 18.63
CA ALA A 177 6.70 3.87 17.39
C ALA A 177 6.75 2.37 17.03
N GLY A 178 6.89 1.49 18.03
CA GLY A 178 6.87 0.04 17.83
C GLY A 178 5.52 -0.46 17.32
N TYR A 179 4.41 -0.03 17.91
CA TYR A 179 3.07 -0.39 17.43
C TYR A 179 2.76 0.26 16.07
N HIS A 180 3.19 1.49 15.86
CA HIS A 180 3.03 2.16 14.57
C HIS A 180 3.80 1.43 13.46
N PHE A 181 5.02 0.98 13.73
CA PHE A 181 5.80 0.15 12.81
C PHE A 181 5.08 -1.17 12.51
N LEU A 182 4.58 -1.86 13.53
CA LEU A 182 3.84 -3.11 13.35
C LEU A 182 2.59 -2.91 12.49
N TYR A 183 1.83 -1.83 12.77
CA TYR A 183 0.67 -1.45 11.98
C TYR A 183 1.03 -1.22 10.50
N THR A 184 1.99 -0.35 10.23
CA THR A 184 2.36 0.03 8.86
C THR A 184 3.00 -1.13 8.10
N PHE A 185 3.71 -2.02 8.79
CA PHE A 185 4.26 -3.24 8.22
C PHE A 185 3.15 -4.20 7.77
N MET A 186 2.22 -4.53 8.66
CA MET A 186 1.12 -5.43 8.32
C MET A 186 0.18 -4.82 7.28
N PHE A 187 -0.12 -3.54 7.38
CA PHE A 187 -0.84 -2.77 6.37
C PHE A 187 -0.18 -2.93 4.98
N SER A 188 1.13 -2.77 4.91
CA SER A 188 1.89 -2.90 3.67
C SER A 188 1.88 -4.34 3.11
N ILE A 189 1.97 -5.36 3.97
CA ILE A 189 1.89 -6.76 3.55
C ILE A 189 0.49 -7.11 3.04
N ILE A 190 -0.57 -6.62 3.69
CA ILE A 190 -1.95 -6.82 3.24
C ILE A 190 -2.13 -6.27 1.82
N ILE A 191 -1.66 -5.05 1.56
CA ILE A 191 -1.70 -4.46 0.22
C ILE A 191 -0.93 -5.33 -0.78
N GLY A 192 0.27 -5.77 -0.42
CA GLY A 192 1.09 -6.64 -1.28
C GLY A 192 0.35 -7.92 -1.68
N GLU A 193 -0.39 -8.54 -0.76
CA GLU A 193 -1.20 -9.72 -1.05
C GLU A 193 -2.48 -9.39 -1.82
N LEU A 194 -3.13 -8.24 -1.56
CA LEU A 194 -4.31 -7.79 -2.30
C LEU A 194 -4.03 -7.57 -3.79
N ILE A 195 -2.91 -6.93 -4.14
CA ILE A 195 -2.53 -6.68 -5.53
C ILE A 195 -1.90 -7.89 -6.22
N ARG A 196 -1.53 -8.91 -5.45
CA ARG A 196 -1.00 -10.16 -5.98
C ARG A 196 -2.05 -10.88 -6.81
N ALA A 197 -1.64 -11.54 -7.90
CA ALA A 197 -2.53 -12.26 -8.82
C ALA A 197 -3.56 -11.40 -9.57
N THR A 198 -3.46 -10.07 -9.52
CA THR A 198 -4.23 -9.21 -10.43
C THR A 198 -3.46 -9.00 -11.72
N LYS A 199 -4.15 -9.02 -12.87
CA LYS A 199 -3.54 -8.74 -14.16
C LYS A 199 -2.96 -7.32 -14.16
N GLY A 200 -1.62 -7.20 -14.19
CA GLY A 200 -0.94 -5.92 -14.14
C GLY A 200 -0.83 -5.28 -12.75
N ARG A 201 -1.17 -6.00 -11.67
CA ARG A 201 -1.01 -5.53 -10.28
C ARG A 201 -1.54 -4.12 -10.06
N THR A 202 -2.80 -4.00 -10.19
CA THR A 202 -3.55 -2.76 -10.30
C THR A 202 -3.43 -1.89 -9.03
N ILE A 203 -2.80 -0.71 -9.17
CA ILE A 203 -2.56 0.26 -8.10
C ILE A 203 -3.86 0.70 -7.41
N TYR A 204 -4.97 0.76 -8.14
CA TYR A 204 -6.23 1.23 -7.58
C TYR A 204 -6.82 0.31 -6.50
N ILE A 205 -6.43 -0.98 -6.46
CA ILE A 205 -6.77 -1.87 -5.33
C ILE A 205 -6.02 -1.42 -4.07
N ALA A 206 -4.72 -1.14 -4.20
CA ALA A 206 -3.92 -0.59 -3.12
C ALA A 206 -4.47 0.76 -2.65
N LEU A 207 -4.84 1.63 -3.59
CA LEU A 207 -5.44 2.92 -3.34
C LEU A 207 -6.75 2.81 -2.55
N VAL A 208 -7.66 1.90 -2.93
CA VAL A 208 -8.94 1.70 -2.23
C VAL A 208 -8.69 1.23 -0.80
N PHE A 209 -7.82 0.24 -0.59
CA PHE A 209 -7.49 -0.24 0.75
C PHE A 209 -6.85 0.86 1.61
N HIS A 210 -5.84 1.55 1.07
CA HIS A 210 -5.14 2.61 1.78
C HIS A 210 -6.08 3.76 2.17
N ALA A 211 -6.83 4.30 1.20
CA ALA A 211 -7.76 5.38 1.46
C ALA A 211 -8.87 4.98 2.47
N SER A 212 -9.37 3.74 2.39
CA SER A 212 -10.37 3.23 3.33
C SER A 212 -9.81 3.10 4.74
N MET A 213 -8.58 2.59 4.91
CA MET A 213 -7.93 2.50 6.22
C MET A 213 -7.67 3.88 6.82
N SER A 214 -7.09 4.79 6.05
CA SER A 214 -6.78 6.15 6.51
C SER A 214 -8.05 6.94 6.87
N PHE A 215 -9.06 6.88 6.01
CA PHE A 215 -10.33 7.55 6.25
C PHE A 215 -11.03 7.04 7.52
N ALA A 216 -11.09 5.73 7.69
CA ALA A 216 -11.73 5.13 8.85
C ALA A 216 -10.99 5.44 10.17
N GLN A 217 -9.67 5.64 10.15
CA GLN A 217 -8.90 6.05 11.32
C GLN A 217 -9.35 7.41 11.86
N VAL A 218 -9.69 8.37 11.00
CA VAL A 218 -10.19 9.69 11.42
C VAL A 218 -11.47 9.55 12.24
N PHE A 219 -12.37 8.66 11.84
CA PHE A 219 -13.65 8.47 12.57
C PHE A 219 -13.50 7.67 13.85
N LEU A 220 -12.56 6.73 13.90
CA LEU A 220 -12.43 5.83 15.05
C LEU A 220 -11.47 6.33 16.12
N PHE A 221 -10.44 7.10 15.73
CA PHE A 221 -9.38 7.46 16.66
C PHE A 221 -9.28 8.94 16.93
N SER A 222 -9.76 9.81 16.08
CA SER A 222 -9.75 11.26 16.13
C SER A 222 -8.89 11.91 15.03
N GLU A 223 -9.03 13.21 14.87
CA GLU A 223 -8.19 14.02 14.00
C GLU A 223 -6.72 14.09 14.49
N GLU A 224 -6.50 13.85 15.79
CA GLU A 224 -5.16 13.83 16.38
C GLU A 224 -4.70 12.40 16.64
N THR A 225 -3.55 12.07 16.08
CA THR A 225 -2.87 10.79 16.33
C THR A 225 -1.84 10.97 17.44
N GLY A 226 -1.73 10.04 18.36
CA GLY A 226 -0.75 10.10 19.46
C GLY A 226 -1.15 9.32 20.70
N ASP A 227 -2.41 8.84 20.74
CA ASP A 227 -2.84 7.96 21.81
C ASP A 227 -2.25 6.55 21.65
N LEU A 228 -1.50 6.11 22.67
CA LEU A 228 -0.81 4.82 22.67
C LEU A 228 -1.80 3.65 22.62
N PHE A 229 -2.92 3.74 23.34
CA PHE A 229 -3.90 2.66 23.38
C PHE A 229 -4.56 2.48 22.00
N SER A 230 -4.96 3.56 21.37
CA SER A 230 -5.51 3.55 20.01
C SER A 230 -4.52 2.95 19.00
N MET A 231 -3.24 3.33 19.09
CA MET A 231 -2.21 2.77 18.22
C MET A 231 -2.00 1.28 18.45
N LYS A 232 -2.03 0.84 19.69
CA LYS A 232 -1.94 -0.58 20.05
C LYS A 232 -3.12 -1.38 19.50
N VAL A 233 -4.33 -0.86 19.65
CA VAL A 233 -5.56 -1.52 19.15
C VAL A 233 -5.52 -1.65 17.64
N ILE A 234 -5.20 -0.59 16.90
CA ILE A 234 -5.17 -0.65 15.42
C ILE A 234 -4.05 -1.59 14.94
N ALA A 235 -2.87 -1.55 15.57
CA ALA A 235 -1.75 -2.41 15.20
C ALA A 235 -2.07 -3.89 15.39
N LEU A 236 -2.64 -4.26 16.54
CA LEU A 236 -2.99 -5.65 16.85
C LEU A 236 -4.18 -6.13 16.00
N SER A 237 -5.20 -5.32 15.81
CA SER A 237 -6.35 -5.64 14.94
C SER A 237 -5.92 -5.84 13.49
N THR A 238 -5.08 -4.94 12.96
CA THR A 238 -4.53 -5.06 11.61
C THR A 238 -3.65 -6.30 11.47
N THR A 239 -2.84 -6.60 12.48
CA THR A 239 -1.97 -7.78 12.49
C THR A 239 -2.80 -9.06 12.51
N LEU A 240 -3.81 -9.16 13.36
CA LEU A 240 -4.67 -10.33 13.45
C LEU A 240 -5.39 -10.58 12.11
N VAL A 241 -6.07 -9.57 11.57
CA VAL A 241 -6.80 -9.69 10.30
C VAL A 241 -5.83 -9.97 9.15
N GLY A 242 -4.68 -9.31 9.13
CA GLY A 242 -3.66 -9.50 8.11
C GLY A 242 -3.11 -10.93 8.09
N ILE A 243 -2.78 -11.50 9.25
CA ILE A 243 -2.31 -12.88 9.37
C ILE A 243 -3.39 -13.85 8.88
N VAL A 244 -4.64 -13.69 9.32
CA VAL A 244 -5.76 -14.55 8.89
C VAL A 244 -5.95 -14.45 7.39
N PHE A 245 -5.97 -13.24 6.83
CA PHE A 245 -6.11 -13.02 5.39
C PHE A 245 -5.00 -13.68 4.57
N ILE A 246 -3.73 -13.53 5.01
CA ILE A 246 -2.58 -14.11 4.32
C ILE A 246 -2.64 -15.65 4.37
N ILE A 247 -2.95 -16.22 5.55
CA ILE A 247 -3.07 -17.67 5.71
C ILE A 247 -4.18 -18.21 4.79
N LEU A 248 -5.36 -17.59 4.78
CA LEU A 248 -6.46 -17.98 3.90
C LEU A 248 -6.08 -17.88 2.43
N SER A 249 -5.39 -16.79 2.04
CA SER A 249 -4.91 -16.63 0.66
C SER A 249 -3.92 -17.74 0.27
N LEU A 250 -2.99 -18.10 1.15
CA LEU A 250 -2.04 -19.19 0.90
C LEU A 250 -2.73 -20.55 0.80
N ILE A 251 -3.71 -20.82 1.67
CA ILE A 251 -4.51 -22.07 1.63
C ILE A 251 -5.28 -22.16 0.30
N ILE A 252 -5.96 -21.09 -0.11
CA ILE A 252 -6.72 -21.05 -1.38
C ILE A 252 -5.76 -21.30 -2.56
N ARG A 253 -4.58 -20.66 -2.59
CA ARG A 253 -3.57 -20.87 -3.62
C ARG A 253 -3.08 -22.32 -3.66
N PHE A 254 -2.85 -22.91 -2.50
CA PHE A 254 -2.43 -24.30 -2.39
C PHE A 254 -3.52 -25.26 -2.92
N ILE A 255 -4.79 -25.06 -2.54
CA ILE A 255 -5.90 -25.85 -3.00
C ILE A 255 -6.05 -25.75 -4.52
N VAL A 256 -6.05 -24.51 -5.07
CA VAL A 256 -6.16 -24.28 -6.52
C VAL A 256 -5.00 -24.94 -7.27
N TYR A 257 -3.78 -24.81 -6.78
CA TYR A 257 -2.62 -25.47 -7.38
C TYR A 257 -2.79 -27.00 -7.40
N LYS A 258 -3.23 -27.59 -6.28
CA LYS A 258 -3.48 -29.05 -6.18
C LYS A 258 -4.57 -29.55 -7.11
N THR A 259 -5.64 -28.76 -7.32
CA THR A 259 -6.80 -29.17 -8.10
C THR A 259 -6.65 -28.89 -9.60
N THR A 260 -5.97 -27.80 -9.97
CA THR A 260 -5.87 -27.37 -11.37
C THR A 260 -4.47 -27.52 -11.97
N ASN A 261 -3.47 -27.83 -11.14
CA ASN A 261 -2.04 -27.82 -11.48
C ASN A 261 -1.58 -26.48 -12.10
N ARG A 262 -2.28 -25.39 -11.81
CA ARG A 262 -1.98 -24.04 -12.26
C ARG A 262 -1.75 -23.13 -11.06
N SER A 263 -0.74 -22.27 -11.15
CA SER A 263 -0.52 -21.23 -10.15
C SER A 263 -1.50 -20.07 -10.38
N LEU A 264 -2.15 -19.59 -9.32
CA LEU A 264 -2.95 -18.35 -9.38
C LEU A 264 -2.11 -17.10 -9.70
N ASP A 265 -0.78 -17.20 -9.54
CA ASP A 265 0.16 -16.13 -9.86
C ASP A 265 0.59 -16.15 -11.34
N GLU A 266 0.32 -17.24 -12.07
CA GLU A 266 0.57 -17.30 -13.51
C GLU A 266 -0.42 -16.38 -14.22
N VAL A 267 0.11 -15.26 -14.68
CA VAL A 267 -0.55 -14.43 -15.69
C VAL A 267 -0.54 -15.26 -16.97
N GLU A 268 -1.72 -15.65 -17.47
CA GLU A 268 -1.80 -16.26 -18.81
C GLU A 268 -1.02 -15.37 -19.78
N PRO A 269 -0.02 -15.93 -20.50
CA PRO A 269 0.67 -15.17 -21.51
C PRO A 269 -0.40 -14.62 -22.45
N VAL A 270 -0.39 -13.30 -22.68
CA VAL A 270 -1.28 -12.68 -23.65
C VAL A 270 -1.03 -13.40 -24.97
N SER A 271 -1.95 -14.26 -25.37
CA SER A 271 -1.95 -14.89 -26.69
C SER A 271 -2.15 -13.76 -27.69
N TYR A 272 -1.04 -13.26 -28.22
CA TYR A 272 -1.08 -12.47 -29.44
C TYR A 272 -1.49 -13.43 -30.55
N THR A 273 -2.77 -13.58 -30.76
CA THR A 273 -3.27 -14.06 -32.05
C THR A 273 -2.74 -13.06 -33.06
N HIS A 274 -1.71 -13.46 -33.78
CA HIS A 274 -1.27 -12.78 -34.97
C HIS A 274 -2.49 -12.69 -35.89
N LEU A 275 -3.08 -11.50 -35.97
CA LEU A 275 -3.86 -11.11 -37.12
C LEU A 275 -2.88 -11.03 -38.28
N THR A 276 -2.64 -12.16 -38.94
CA THR A 276 -2.05 -12.17 -40.26
C THR A 276 -3.06 -11.48 -41.15
N LEU A 277 -2.76 -10.22 -41.49
CA LEU A 277 -3.45 -9.53 -42.57
C LEU A 277 -3.28 -10.40 -43.84
N PRO A 278 -4.35 -10.70 -44.58
CA PRO A 278 -4.22 -11.39 -45.86
C PRO A 278 -3.42 -10.48 -46.79
N THR A 279 -2.24 -10.94 -47.19
CA THR A 279 -1.49 -10.36 -48.28
C THR A 279 -2.27 -10.64 -49.56
N ASN A 280 -3.05 -9.67 -50.04
CA ASN A 280 -3.56 -9.70 -51.40
C ASN A 280 -2.35 -9.57 -52.35
N ARG A 281 -2.18 -10.62 -53.15
CA ARG A 281 -1.42 -10.60 -54.41
C ARG A 281 -2.29 -10.00 -55.51
#